data_6311e28f0931d1fb21e2042c3fded7e3
#
_entry.id   6311e28f0931d1fb21e2042c3fded7e3
#
_cell.length_a   1.000
_cell.length_b   1.000
_cell.length_c   1.000
_cell.angle_alpha   90.00
_cell.angle_beta   90.00
_cell.angle_gamma   90.00
#
_symmetry.space_group_name_H-M   'P 1'
#
loop_
_entity.id
_entity.type
_entity.pdbx_description
1 polymer ?
#
loop_
_entity_poly.entity_id
_entity_poly.type
_entity_poly.pdbx_seq_one_letter_code
_entity_poly.pdbx_strand_id
1 'polypeptide(L)'
;MSRFPFPIPHGWFGLCFSHELKAGEIKKITLAGRDLAVFRTESGKAAVLDNYCPHLGAPLHQGCVVGESVRCPFHHWQFNGDGECTDIPYANRIPARAVAETIPLQEVNGMVMAWYHPEGREPYFELPKVEGLNGEDKWNELEYMDIELPTCVQEVAENDVDQAHFTYLHRMPAFSETETVVDGPIKRS
;
A
#
# COMPACT_ATOMS: atom_id res chain seq x y z
N MET A 1 11.22 25.81 6.62
CA MET A 1 11.38 25.38 5.21
C MET A 1 11.47 23.86 5.23
N SER A 2 10.75 23.18 4.37
CA SER A 2 10.91 21.72 4.19
C SER A 2 12.35 21.47 3.74
N ARG A 3 13.03 20.50 4.36
CA ARG A 3 14.38 20.07 3.95
C ARG A 3 14.39 19.54 2.52
N PHE A 4 13.26 18.99 2.10
CA PHE A 4 13.07 18.44 0.77
C PHE A 4 11.93 19.20 0.06
N PRO A 5 12.23 20.03 -0.95
CA PRO A 5 11.26 20.92 -1.58
C PRO A 5 10.42 20.26 -2.67
N PHE A 6 10.68 18.98 -3.00
CA PHE A 6 10.01 18.28 -4.07
C PHE A 6 8.68 17.67 -3.61
N PRO A 7 7.69 17.54 -4.51
CA PRO A 7 6.43 16.84 -4.21
C PRO A 7 6.70 15.35 -3.96
N ILE A 8 5.74 14.69 -3.29
CA ILE A 8 5.75 13.24 -3.16
C ILE A 8 5.73 12.63 -4.56
N PRO A 9 6.66 11.72 -4.91
CA PRO A 9 6.68 11.09 -6.22
C PRO A 9 5.43 10.22 -6.40
N HIS A 10 5.00 10.02 -7.64
CA HIS A 10 3.95 9.07 -7.96
C HIS A 10 4.56 7.66 -8.11
N GLY A 11 3.80 6.65 -7.74
CA GLY A 11 4.25 5.25 -7.80
C GLY A 11 3.54 4.34 -6.82
N TRP A 12 4.08 3.14 -6.66
CA TRP A 12 3.64 2.16 -5.69
C TRP A 12 4.30 2.39 -4.33
N PHE A 13 3.50 2.46 -3.29
CA PHE A 13 3.96 2.64 -1.91
C PHE A 13 3.52 1.46 -1.04
N GLY A 14 4.45 0.95 -0.21
CA GLY A 14 4.14 -0.07 0.78
C GLY A 14 3.18 0.46 1.85
N LEU A 15 2.11 -0.26 2.11
CA LEU A 15 1.16 0.05 3.18
C LEU A 15 1.44 -0.78 4.43
N CYS A 16 1.64 -2.08 4.27
CA CYS A 16 1.96 -3.00 5.34
C CYS A 16 2.50 -4.31 4.74
N PHE A 17 3.08 -5.15 5.57
CA PHE A 17 3.37 -6.51 5.16
C PHE A 17 2.09 -7.34 5.05
N SER A 18 2.04 -8.27 4.07
CA SER A 18 0.85 -9.08 3.81
C SER A 18 0.38 -9.89 5.02
N HIS A 19 1.34 -10.39 5.82
CA HIS A 19 1.05 -11.19 7.03
C HIS A 19 0.47 -10.37 8.19
N GLU A 20 0.66 -9.05 8.17
CA GLU A 20 0.14 -8.14 9.20
C GLU A 20 -1.33 -7.77 9.00
N LEU A 21 -1.89 -8.05 7.82
CA LEU A 21 -3.30 -7.80 7.51
C LEU A 21 -4.02 -9.14 7.41
N LYS A 22 -4.60 -9.60 8.50
CA LYS A 22 -5.30 -10.89 8.58
C LYS A 22 -6.70 -10.82 7.97
N ALA A 23 -7.23 -11.97 7.54
CA ALA A 23 -8.61 -12.06 7.06
C ALA A 23 -9.59 -11.50 8.10
N GLY A 24 -10.52 -10.66 7.67
CA GLY A 24 -11.47 -9.96 8.53
C GLY A 24 -10.90 -8.73 9.23
N GLU A 25 -9.64 -8.38 9.02
CA GLU A 25 -8.99 -7.22 9.64
C GLU A 25 -9.09 -5.97 8.77
N ILE A 26 -9.17 -4.82 9.42
CA ILE A 26 -9.14 -3.49 8.82
C ILE A 26 -8.15 -2.60 9.58
N LYS A 27 -7.33 -1.85 8.85
CA LYS A 27 -6.35 -0.90 9.39
C LYS A 27 -6.53 0.47 8.76
N LYS A 28 -6.22 1.50 9.55
CA LYS A 28 -6.03 2.85 9.04
C LYS A 28 -4.56 3.05 8.67
N ILE A 29 -4.29 3.47 7.44
CA ILE A 29 -2.95 3.84 6.98
C ILE A 29 -3.03 5.18 6.28
N THR A 30 -2.06 6.05 6.54
CA THR A 30 -1.99 7.36 5.89
C THR A 30 -0.96 7.33 4.77
N LEU A 31 -1.39 7.59 3.53
CA LEU A 31 -0.53 7.70 2.36
C LEU A 31 -0.64 9.10 1.77
N ALA A 32 0.47 9.79 1.62
CA ALA A 32 0.54 11.15 1.04
C ALA A 32 -0.45 12.14 1.68
N GLY A 33 -0.67 12.04 3.01
CA GLY A 33 -1.59 12.89 3.75
C GLY A 33 -3.06 12.48 3.66
N ARG A 34 -3.38 11.40 2.97
CA ARG A 34 -4.72 10.83 2.84
C ARG A 34 -4.86 9.59 3.71
N ASP A 35 -5.91 9.56 4.52
CA ASP A 35 -6.24 8.40 5.34
C ASP A 35 -6.96 7.34 4.50
N LEU A 36 -6.50 6.11 4.56
CA LEU A 36 -7.00 4.95 3.84
C LEU A 36 -7.53 3.90 4.81
N ALA A 37 -8.60 3.22 4.40
CA ALA A 37 -9.09 2.00 5.02
C ALA A 37 -8.53 0.81 4.24
N VAL A 38 -7.53 0.14 4.83
CA VAL A 38 -6.86 -1.04 4.25
C VAL A 38 -7.44 -2.26 4.95
N PHE A 39 -8.07 -3.15 4.22
CA PHE A 39 -8.72 -4.32 4.82
C PHE A 39 -8.49 -5.59 4.02
N ARG A 40 -8.61 -6.71 4.71
CA ARG A 40 -8.64 -8.02 4.07
C ARG A 40 -9.99 -8.66 4.28
N THR A 41 -10.63 -9.05 3.19
CA THR A 41 -11.91 -9.75 3.20
C THR A 41 -11.79 -11.08 3.94
N GLU A 42 -12.92 -11.67 4.32
CA GLU A 42 -12.93 -13.01 4.95
C GLU A 42 -12.39 -14.09 4.01
N SER A 43 -12.52 -13.91 2.68
CA SER A 43 -11.91 -14.82 1.69
C SER A 43 -10.41 -14.62 1.50
N GLY A 44 -9.82 -13.58 2.11
CA GLY A 44 -8.38 -13.30 2.07
C GLY A 44 -7.95 -12.29 1.00
N LYS A 45 -8.85 -11.66 0.26
CA LYS A 45 -8.54 -10.62 -0.72
C LYS A 45 -8.24 -9.30 -0.01
N ALA A 46 -7.09 -8.68 -0.26
CA ALA A 46 -6.80 -7.32 0.22
C ALA A 46 -7.52 -6.26 -0.63
N ALA A 47 -7.93 -5.17 0.02
CA ALA A 47 -8.55 -4.03 -0.64
C ALA A 47 -8.23 -2.72 0.09
N VAL A 48 -8.27 -1.61 -0.65
CA VAL A 48 -7.99 -0.26 -0.12
C VAL A 48 -9.08 0.70 -0.61
N LEU A 49 -9.72 1.36 0.34
CA LEU A 49 -10.70 2.41 0.08
C LEU A 49 -10.24 3.72 0.72
N ASP A 50 -10.76 4.84 0.23
CA ASP A 50 -10.76 6.07 1.03
C ASP A 50 -11.37 5.78 2.39
N ASN A 51 -10.77 6.34 3.43
CA ASN A 51 -11.19 6.02 4.79
C ASN A 51 -12.56 6.59 5.16
N TYR A 52 -13.08 7.55 4.39
CA TYR A 52 -14.30 8.26 4.76
C TYR A 52 -15.51 7.77 3.97
N CYS A 53 -16.49 7.25 4.70
CA CYS A 53 -17.75 6.75 4.14
C CYS A 53 -18.45 7.84 3.30
N PRO A 54 -18.81 7.57 2.03
CA PRO A 54 -19.44 8.56 1.15
C PRO A 54 -20.82 9.01 1.59
N HIS A 55 -21.43 8.35 2.59
CA HIS A 55 -22.70 8.77 3.16
C HIS A 55 -22.56 10.07 3.96
N LEU A 56 -21.85 10.04 5.10
CA LEU A 56 -21.69 11.18 6.01
C LEU A 56 -20.26 11.27 6.62
N GLY A 57 -19.26 10.73 5.94
CA GLY A 57 -17.85 10.92 6.30
C GLY A 57 -17.37 10.15 7.53
N ALA A 58 -18.10 9.15 8.01
CA ALA A 58 -17.62 8.31 9.11
C ALA A 58 -16.40 7.48 8.69
N PRO A 59 -15.37 7.33 9.55
CA PRO A 59 -14.16 6.60 9.20
C PRO A 59 -14.40 5.10 9.10
N LEU A 60 -14.20 4.53 7.89
CA LEU A 60 -14.44 3.11 7.61
C LEU A 60 -13.55 2.17 8.43
N HIS A 61 -12.31 2.58 8.77
CA HIS A 61 -11.41 1.76 9.57
C HIS A 61 -11.93 1.50 11.00
N GLN A 62 -12.89 2.29 11.50
CA GLN A 62 -13.53 2.07 12.79
C GLN A 62 -14.73 1.10 12.70
N GLY A 63 -15.04 0.64 11.51
CA GLY A 63 -16.06 -0.38 11.26
C GLY A 63 -15.53 -1.79 11.41
N CYS A 64 -16.07 -2.71 10.64
CA CYS A 64 -15.62 -4.10 10.61
C CYS A 64 -15.75 -4.68 9.20
N VAL A 65 -14.97 -5.71 8.92
CA VAL A 65 -15.14 -6.52 7.72
C VAL A 65 -16.31 -7.47 7.93
N VAL A 66 -17.13 -7.64 6.90
CA VAL A 66 -18.26 -8.57 6.83
C VAL A 66 -18.23 -9.24 5.47
N GLY A 67 -17.83 -10.50 5.42
CA GLY A 67 -17.64 -11.23 4.16
C GLY A 67 -16.61 -10.54 3.27
N GLU A 68 -17.04 -10.07 2.10
CA GLU A 68 -16.19 -9.39 1.11
C GLU A 68 -16.24 -7.85 1.21
N SER A 69 -16.87 -7.30 2.24
CA SER A 69 -17.11 -5.87 2.38
C SER A 69 -16.65 -5.32 3.71
N VAL A 70 -16.37 -4.02 3.75
CA VAL A 70 -16.22 -3.24 4.98
C VAL A 70 -17.55 -2.58 5.32
N ARG A 71 -17.98 -2.73 6.58
CA ARG A 71 -19.20 -2.12 7.11
C ARG A 71 -18.89 -0.85 7.89
N CYS A 72 -19.47 0.27 7.45
CA CYS A 72 -19.36 1.56 8.10
C CYS A 72 -19.90 1.50 9.54
N PRO A 73 -19.19 2.05 10.54
CA PRO A 73 -19.62 1.97 11.94
C PRO A 73 -20.86 2.84 12.25
N PHE A 74 -21.18 3.82 11.40
CA PHE A 74 -22.23 4.80 11.68
C PHE A 74 -23.63 4.31 11.28
N HIS A 75 -23.83 3.99 9.97
CA HIS A 75 -25.13 3.57 9.47
C HIS A 75 -25.11 2.19 8.81
N HIS A 76 -24.02 1.45 8.98
CA HIS A 76 -23.83 0.10 8.51
C HIS A 76 -23.89 -0.11 6.98
N TRP A 77 -23.66 0.97 6.19
CA TRP A 77 -23.43 0.79 4.77
C TRP A 77 -22.21 -0.11 4.55
N GLN A 78 -22.33 -1.03 3.61
CA GLN A 78 -21.25 -1.97 3.31
C GLN A 78 -20.68 -1.70 1.92
N PHE A 79 -19.35 -1.72 1.81
CA PHE A 79 -18.64 -1.46 0.57
C PHE A 79 -17.67 -2.61 0.31
N ASN A 80 -17.73 -3.17 -0.91
CA ASN A 80 -16.75 -4.19 -1.34
C ASN A 80 -15.39 -3.57 -1.69
N GLY A 81 -14.41 -4.40 -2.06
CA GLY A 81 -13.07 -3.95 -2.44
C GLY A 81 -13.01 -3.10 -3.71
N ASP A 82 -14.06 -3.14 -4.53
CA ASP A 82 -14.20 -2.32 -5.74
C ASP A 82 -14.96 -0.99 -5.47
N GLY A 83 -15.23 -0.70 -4.18
CA GLY A 83 -15.90 0.52 -3.73
C GLY A 83 -17.42 0.52 -3.90
N GLU A 84 -18.00 -0.52 -4.45
CA GLU A 84 -19.44 -0.61 -4.64
C GLU A 84 -20.15 -0.82 -3.30
N CYS A 85 -21.23 -0.09 -3.08
CA CYS A 85 -22.09 -0.33 -1.92
C CYS A 85 -22.87 -1.62 -2.13
N THR A 86 -22.67 -2.60 -1.24
CA THR A 86 -23.29 -3.93 -1.33
C THR A 86 -24.53 -4.08 -0.45
N ASP A 87 -24.65 -3.23 0.59
CA ASP A 87 -25.80 -3.27 1.51
C ASP A 87 -26.05 -1.94 2.21
N ILE A 88 -27.31 -1.60 2.39
CA ILE A 88 -27.81 -0.51 3.24
C ILE A 88 -28.98 -1.08 4.04
N PRO A 89 -28.83 -1.40 5.34
CA PRO A 89 -29.79 -2.20 6.10
C PRO A 89 -31.22 -1.66 6.17
N TYR A 90 -31.39 -0.36 5.97
CA TYR A 90 -32.70 0.33 6.08
C TYR A 90 -33.23 0.83 4.73
N ALA A 91 -32.58 0.50 3.62
CA ALA A 91 -32.97 0.98 2.30
C ALA A 91 -33.48 -0.14 1.40
N ASN A 92 -34.52 0.14 0.65
CA ASN A 92 -35.07 -0.80 -0.34
C ASN A 92 -34.27 -0.85 -1.64
N ARG A 93 -33.35 0.11 -1.84
CA ARG A 93 -32.45 0.18 -2.99
C ARG A 93 -31.18 0.95 -2.63
N ILE A 94 -30.08 0.58 -3.27
CA ILE A 94 -28.80 1.27 -3.14
C ILE A 94 -28.77 2.41 -4.17
N PRO A 95 -28.50 3.67 -3.74
CA PRO A 95 -28.33 4.78 -4.67
C PRO A 95 -27.09 4.62 -5.54
N ALA A 96 -27.15 4.99 -6.81
CA ALA A 96 -26.00 4.90 -7.72
C ALA A 96 -24.75 5.69 -7.26
N ARG A 97 -24.93 6.73 -6.43
CA ARG A 97 -23.86 7.53 -5.85
C ARG A 97 -23.22 6.89 -4.59
N ALA A 98 -23.76 5.78 -4.11
CA ALA A 98 -23.21 5.06 -2.95
C ALA A 98 -21.98 4.25 -3.39
N VAL A 99 -20.90 4.94 -3.70
CA VAL A 99 -19.63 4.36 -4.13
C VAL A 99 -18.52 4.95 -3.27
N ALA A 100 -17.72 4.11 -2.64
CA ALA A 100 -16.49 4.53 -1.95
C ALA A 100 -15.36 4.62 -2.98
N GLU A 101 -14.50 5.61 -2.82
CA GLU A 101 -13.34 5.75 -3.68
C GLU A 101 -12.34 4.62 -3.42
N THR A 102 -11.90 3.96 -4.47
CA THR A 102 -10.92 2.87 -4.41
C THR A 102 -9.52 3.40 -4.69
N ILE A 103 -8.52 2.73 -4.13
CA ILE A 103 -7.11 2.99 -4.41
C ILE A 103 -6.55 1.73 -5.09
N PRO A 104 -5.92 1.85 -6.28
CA PRO A 104 -5.31 0.72 -6.93
C PRO A 104 -4.30 0.02 -6.02
N LEU A 105 -4.38 -1.30 -5.96
CA LEU A 105 -3.61 -2.13 -5.04
C LEU A 105 -2.93 -3.27 -5.81
N GLN A 106 -1.71 -3.59 -5.39
CA GLN A 106 -1.02 -4.85 -5.68
C GLN A 106 -0.58 -5.52 -4.39
N GLU A 107 -0.83 -6.80 -4.26
CA GLU A 107 -0.20 -7.61 -3.21
C GLU A 107 0.90 -8.45 -3.86
N VAL A 108 2.14 -8.10 -3.59
CA VAL A 108 3.31 -8.66 -4.26
C VAL A 108 4.50 -8.70 -3.31
N ASN A 109 5.33 -9.73 -3.43
CA ASN A 109 6.57 -9.89 -2.64
C ASN A 109 6.36 -9.79 -1.11
N GLY A 110 5.21 -10.27 -0.61
CA GLY A 110 4.87 -10.23 0.80
C GLY A 110 4.41 -8.85 1.32
N MET A 111 4.10 -7.90 0.43
CA MET A 111 3.66 -6.56 0.77
C MET A 111 2.32 -6.21 0.13
N VAL A 112 1.51 -5.45 0.83
CA VAL A 112 0.33 -4.75 0.30
C VAL A 112 0.78 -3.37 -0.16
N MET A 113 0.71 -3.12 -1.47
CA MET A 113 1.19 -1.91 -2.12
C MET A 113 0.01 -1.11 -2.68
N ALA A 114 0.01 0.21 -2.47
CA ALA A 114 -1.00 1.10 -3.04
C ALA A 114 -0.38 2.06 -4.06
N TRP A 115 -1.12 2.35 -5.10
CA TRP A 115 -0.73 3.33 -6.09
C TRP A 115 -1.06 4.75 -5.63
N TYR A 116 -0.10 5.64 -5.74
CA TYR A 116 -0.28 7.07 -5.54
C TYR A 116 0.07 7.85 -6.80
N HIS A 117 -0.82 8.75 -7.22
CA HIS A 117 -0.55 9.75 -8.24
C HIS A 117 -1.22 11.08 -7.83
N PRO A 118 -0.52 12.23 -7.84
CA PRO A 118 -1.07 13.51 -7.38
C PRO A 118 -2.26 14.00 -8.21
N GLU A 119 -2.39 13.56 -9.46
CA GLU A 119 -3.49 13.88 -10.37
C GLU A 119 -4.52 12.73 -10.49
N GLY A 120 -4.41 11.67 -9.66
CA GLY A 120 -5.33 10.54 -9.69
C GLY A 120 -5.24 9.69 -10.97
N ARG A 121 -4.07 9.64 -11.63
CA ARG A 121 -3.89 8.78 -12.80
C ARG A 121 -3.73 7.33 -12.40
N GLU A 122 -4.26 6.44 -13.24
CA GLU A 122 -4.14 5.00 -13.08
C GLU A 122 -2.68 4.52 -13.14
N PRO A 123 -2.37 3.36 -12.51
CA PRO A 123 -1.08 2.73 -12.64
C PRO A 123 -0.72 2.46 -14.11
N TYR A 124 0.50 2.79 -14.49
CA TYR A 124 1.03 2.52 -15.84
C TYR A 124 2.15 1.48 -15.83
N PHE A 125 2.46 0.90 -14.68
CA PHE A 125 3.35 -0.25 -14.53
C PHE A 125 2.94 -1.10 -13.33
N GLU A 126 3.32 -2.38 -13.37
CA GLU A 126 3.17 -3.32 -12.28
C GLU A 126 4.50 -3.53 -11.58
N LEU A 127 4.46 -3.86 -10.29
CA LEU A 127 5.66 -4.25 -9.56
C LEU A 127 6.11 -5.65 -9.99
N PRO A 128 7.41 -5.85 -10.25
CA PRO A 128 7.93 -7.15 -10.59
C PRO A 128 7.81 -8.13 -9.41
N LYS A 129 7.45 -9.36 -9.71
CA LYS A 129 7.56 -10.45 -8.74
C LYS A 129 9.02 -10.88 -8.63
N VAL A 130 9.50 -10.99 -7.41
CA VAL A 130 10.82 -11.56 -7.14
C VAL A 130 10.67 -13.09 -7.13
N GLU A 131 11.39 -13.76 -8.03
CA GLU A 131 11.36 -15.20 -8.14
C GLU A 131 11.95 -15.84 -6.87
N GLY A 132 11.35 -16.94 -6.43
CA GLY A 132 11.83 -17.71 -5.27
C GLY A 132 11.36 -17.23 -3.90
N LEU A 133 10.69 -16.07 -3.76
CA LEU A 133 10.20 -15.60 -2.48
C LEU A 133 9.09 -16.48 -1.86
N ASN A 134 8.48 -17.37 -2.63
CA ASN A 134 7.42 -18.26 -2.17
C ASN A 134 7.88 -19.65 -1.73
N GLY A 135 9.17 -19.82 -1.39
CA GLY A 135 9.71 -21.10 -0.92
C GLY A 135 10.04 -22.10 -2.02
N GLU A 136 10.00 -21.70 -3.27
CA GLU A 136 10.53 -22.47 -4.40
C GLU A 136 12.04 -22.27 -4.48
N ASP A 137 12.78 -23.23 -3.95
CA ASP A 137 14.23 -23.43 -4.09
C ASP A 137 15.19 -22.32 -3.61
N LYS A 138 15.85 -22.57 -2.50
CA LYS A 138 17.11 -21.96 -2.01
C LYS A 138 17.04 -20.61 -1.29
N TRP A 139 15.88 -19.99 -1.13
CA TRP A 139 15.75 -18.81 -0.28
C TRP A 139 15.34 -19.22 1.13
N ASN A 140 15.83 -18.50 2.14
CA ASN A 140 15.32 -18.58 3.50
C ASN A 140 13.88 -18.04 3.56
N GLU A 141 13.19 -18.32 4.66
CA GLU A 141 11.92 -17.62 4.93
C GLU A 141 12.13 -16.10 4.92
N LEU A 142 11.11 -15.35 4.47
CA LEU A 142 11.16 -13.90 4.47
C LEU A 142 11.32 -13.39 5.91
N GLU A 143 12.37 -12.62 6.12
CA GLU A 143 12.53 -11.82 7.33
C GLU A 143 11.98 -10.42 7.09
N TYR A 144 11.20 -9.92 8.03
CA TYR A 144 10.56 -8.62 7.92
C TYR A 144 11.18 -7.63 8.91
N MET A 145 11.48 -6.45 8.43
CA MET A 145 12.01 -5.36 9.24
C MET A 145 11.24 -4.08 8.90
N ASP A 146 10.73 -3.40 9.93
CA ASP A 146 10.11 -2.08 9.83
C ASP A 146 10.96 -1.07 10.59
N ILE A 147 11.35 0.02 9.91
CA ILE A 147 12.17 1.08 10.48
C ILE A 147 11.51 2.42 10.16
N GLU A 148 11.11 3.14 11.19
CA GLU A 148 10.62 4.50 11.04
C GLU A 148 11.79 5.49 10.97
N LEU A 149 11.89 6.21 9.85
CA LEU A 149 12.92 7.22 9.61
C LEU A 149 12.26 8.60 9.45
N PRO A 150 12.71 9.65 10.14
CA PRO A 150 12.19 11.01 10.00
C PRO A 150 12.74 11.70 8.73
N THR A 151 12.53 11.06 7.59
CA THR A 151 13.02 11.50 6.28
C THR A 151 11.96 11.30 5.20
N CYS A 152 12.26 11.62 3.95
CA CYS A 152 11.39 11.39 2.81
C CYS A 152 11.88 10.20 1.96
N VAL A 153 10.99 9.61 1.19
CA VAL A 153 11.29 8.44 0.35
C VAL A 153 12.41 8.71 -0.67
N GLN A 154 12.54 9.95 -1.15
CA GLN A 154 13.60 10.33 -2.08
C GLN A 154 15.00 10.24 -1.43
N GLU A 155 15.14 10.66 -0.17
CA GLU A 155 16.42 10.52 0.56
C GLU A 155 16.78 9.05 0.77
N VAL A 156 15.80 8.18 1.01
CA VAL A 156 16.01 6.72 1.10
C VAL A 156 16.50 6.17 -0.24
N ALA A 157 15.82 6.55 -1.35
CA ALA A 157 16.21 6.10 -2.68
C ALA A 157 17.59 6.61 -3.11
N GLU A 158 17.98 7.83 -2.70
CA GLU A 158 19.34 8.36 -2.94
C GLU A 158 20.40 7.59 -2.14
N ASN A 159 20.06 7.17 -0.92
CA ASN A 159 20.96 6.37 -0.10
C ASN A 159 21.28 5.00 -0.74
N ASP A 160 20.31 4.38 -1.43
CA ASP A 160 20.51 3.08 -2.09
C ASP A 160 21.51 3.14 -3.28
N VAL A 161 21.71 4.32 -3.87
CA VAL A 161 22.65 4.51 -4.99
C VAL A 161 24.02 5.04 -4.54
N ASP A 162 24.15 5.49 -3.31
CA ASP A 162 25.41 5.96 -2.74
C ASP A 162 26.26 4.76 -2.25
N GLN A 163 27.09 4.21 -3.12
CA GLN A 163 27.97 3.10 -2.76
C GLN A 163 29.07 3.50 -1.76
N ALA A 164 29.47 4.78 -1.74
CA ALA A 164 30.57 5.22 -0.89
C ALA A 164 30.23 5.08 0.60
N HIS A 165 29.00 5.34 0.99
CA HIS A 165 28.59 5.24 2.40
C HIS A 165 28.67 3.80 2.94
N PHE A 166 28.48 2.77 2.12
CA PHE A 166 28.64 1.38 2.56
C PHE A 166 30.05 1.13 3.09
N THR A 167 31.08 1.67 2.44
CA THR A 167 32.45 1.51 2.91
C THR A 167 32.76 2.38 4.12
N TYR A 168 32.43 3.66 4.07
CA TYR A 168 32.87 4.61 5.10
C TYR A 168 31.97 4.60 6.34
N LEU A 169 30.65 4.47 6.17
CA LEU A 169 29.71 4.44 7.27
C LEU A 169 29.51 3.03 7.82
N HIS A 170 29.21 2.08 6.95
CA HIS A 170 28.94 0.68 7.34
C HIS A 170 30.19 -0.20 7.38
N ARG A 171 31.36 0.33 7.02
CA ARG A 171 32.66 -0.37 7.08
C ARG A 171 32.70 -1.67 6.28
N MET A 172 31.95 -1.71 5.18
CA MET A 172 32.02 -2.86 4.28
C MET A 172 33.40 -2.91 3.59
N PRO A 173 34.01 -4.09 3.46
CA PRO A 173 35.41 -4.22 3.05
C PRO A 173 35.71 -3.86 1.59
N ALA A 174 34.72 -3.84 0.73
CA ALA A 174 34.86 -3.50 -0.69
C ALA A 174 33.52 -3.09 -1.30
N PHE A 175 33.59 -2.29 -2.38
CA PHE A 175 32.45 -2.10 -3.28
C PHE A 175 32.29 -3.37 -4.13
N SER A 176 31.08 -3.86 -4.29
CA SER A 176 30.76 -4.74 -5.40
C SER A 176 30.68 -3.89 -6.67
N GLU A 177 31.22 -4.37 -7.78
CA GLU A 177 30.85 -3.82 -9.08
C GLU A 177 29.37 -4.11 -9.28
N THR A 178 28.54 -3.06 -9.28
CA THR A 178 27.11 -3.16 -9.52
C THR A 178 26.81 -2.68 -10.92
N GLU A 179 26.19 -3.54 -11.71
CA GLU A 179 25.59 -3.13 -12.96
C GLU A 179 24.17 -2.64 -12.68
N THR A 180 23.89 -1.39 -12.99
CA THR A 180 22.57 -0.80 -12.82
C THR A 180 21.83 -0.78 -14.15
N VAL A 181 20.70 -1.46 -14.22
CA VAL A 181 19.79 -1.44 -15.36
C VAL A 181 18.55 -0.66 -14.98
N VAL A 182 18.18 0.32 -15.80
CA VAL A 182 16.95 1.10 -15.65
C VAL A 182 15.99 0.68 -16.75
N ASP A 183 14.82 0.18 -16.36
CA ASP A 183 13.75 -0.21 -17.26
C ASP A 183 12.46 0.55 -16.87
N GLY A 184 12.23 1.67 -17.56
CA GLY A 184 11.15 2.59 -17.21
C GLY A 184 11.26 3.08 -15.77
N PRO A 185 10.24 2.84 -14.92
CA PRO A 185 10.24 3.25 -13.52
C PRO A 185 11.00 2.30 -12.59
N ILE A 186 11.53 1.19 -13.10
CA ILE A 186 12.19 0.15 -12.31
C ILE A 186 13.69 0.26 -12.48
N LYS A 187 14.39 0.34 -11.37
CA LYS A 187 15.84 0.22 -11.29
C LYS A 187 16.20 -1.13 -10.67
N ARG A 188 17.14 -1.82 -11.28
CA ARG A 188 17.78 -3.04 -10.74
C ARG A 188 19.28 -2.78 -10.61
N SER A 189 19.83 -3.10 -9.48
CA SER A 189 21.27 -2.97 -9.20
C SER A 189 21.80 -4.25 -8.59
#